data_5e4dc1b11fb8a10e04d563c8c5c694fd
#
_entry.id   5e4dc1b11fb8a10e04d563c8c5c694fd
#
_cell.length_a   1.000
_cell.length_b   1.000
_cell.length_c   1.000
_cell.angle_alpha   90.00
_cell.angle_beta   90.00
_cell.angle_gamma   90.00
#
_symmetry.space_group_name_H-M   'P 1'
#
loop_
_entity.id
_entity.type
_entity.pdbx_description
1 polymer ?
#
loop_
_entity_poly.entity_id
_entity_poly.type
_entity_poly.pdbx_seq_one_letter_code
_entity_poly.pdbx_strand_id
1 'polypeptide(L)'
;MATYQNSSVTSNKLILGNCKIETSASAAGTYVNLGAGIVNSFTHTPEFYDAQAGNAPDPIEGVASETATIEFELIEYDGSVLSAIQCGITEYSATTALSTITAGGNQEVTPRAFRITNTRTISSTTVETILTVYKATMQTGLTINFKSDNDADPIAIMPGTIVAKVDTTRSEGDQLFALTRTVV
;
A
#
# COMPACT_ATOMS: atom_id res chain seq x y z
N MET A 1 42.17 7.48 10.70
CA MET A 1 40.98 8.28 10.33
C MET A 1 40.37 7.62 9.10
N ALA A 2 39.22 6.97 9.23
CA ALA A 2 38.52 6.42 8.09
C ALA A 2 37.91 7.56 7.28
N THR A 3 38.35 7.73 6.06
CA THR A 3 37.80 8.68 5.11
C THR A 3 36.45 8.11 4.67
N TYR A 4 35.36 8.66 5.19
CA TYR A 4 34.02 8.43 4.61
C TYR A 4 34.06 8.96 3.18
N GLN A 5 34.09 8.05 2.22
CA GLN A 5 33.81 8.43 0.84
C GLN A 5 32.36 8.88 0.79
N ASN A 6 32.17 10.15 0.52
CA ASN A 6 30.87 10.73 0.23
C ASN A 6 30.40 10.09 -1.10
N SER A 7 29.71 8.96 -1.00
CA SER A 7 29.05 8.38 -2.17
C SER A 7 28.00 9.39 -2.60
N SER A 8 28.25 10.06 -3.72
CA SER A 8 27.31 11.02 -4.29
C SER A 8 25.97 10.31 -4.50
N VAL A 9 24.97 10.69 -3.71
CA VAL A 9 23.61 10.17 -3.87
C VAL A 9 23.15 10.60 -5.26
N THR A 10 23.04 9.65 -6.16
CA THR A 10 22.56 9.92 -7.50
C THR A 10 21.07 10.26 -7.40
N SER A 11 20.74 11.49 -7.76
CA SER A 11 19.38 12.04 -7.57
C SER A 11 18.27 11.19 -8.20
N ASN A 12 18.55 10.43 -9.26
CA ASN A 12 17.61 9.51 -9.88
C ASN A 12 17.43 8.19 -9.12
N LYS A 13 18.10 7.96 -7.99
CA LYS A 13 17.93 6.79 -7.12
C LYS A 13 17.14 7.10 -5.84
N LEU A 14 16.72 8.33 -5.63
CA LEU A 14 15.89 8.70 -4.49
C LEU A 14 14.43 8.33 -4.73
N ILE A 15 13.75 7.84 -3.69
CA ILE A 15 12.30 7.69 -3.64
C ILE A 15 11.76 8.87 -2.83
N LEU A 16 10.81 9.61 -3.37
CA LEU A 16 10.18 10.75 -2.70
C LEU A 16 8.73 10.41 -2.32
N GLY A 17 8.27 11.02 -1.23
CA GLY A 17 7.02 10.65 -0.58
C GLY A 17 5.70 10.96 -1.31
N ASN A 18 5.69 11.79 -2.36
CA ASN A 18 4.46 12.06 -3.10
C ASN A 18 4.12 10.90 -4.02
N CYS A 19 3.09 10.15 -3.68
CA CYS A 19 2.68 8.96 -4.40
C CYS A 19 1.20 9.05 -4.79
N LYS A 20 0.87 8.48 -5.95
CA LYS A 20 -0.49 8.15 -6.35
C LYS A 20 -0.84 6.79 -5.78
N ILE A 21 -1.98 6.67 -5.14
CA ILE A 21 -2.50 5.42 -4.59
C ILE A 21 -3.68 4.97 -5.45
N GLU A 22 -3.66 3.72 -5.87
CA GLU A 22 -4.69 3.14 -6.73
C GLU A 22 -5.09 1.75 -6.23
N THR A 23 -6.32 1.35 -6.49
CA THR A 23 -6.81 0.00 -6.20
C THR A 23 -7.44 -0.65 -7.42
N SER A 24 -7.40 -1.98 -7.45
CA SER A 24 -8.07 -2.80 -8.46
C SER A 24 -8.67 -4.06 -7.84
N ALA A 25 -9.63 -4.67 -8.50
CA ALA A 25 -10.18 -5.96 -8.09
C ALA A 25 -9.14 -7.10 -8.14
N SER A 26 -8.11 -6.96 -9.00
CA SER A 26 -7.00 -7.91 -9.12
C SER A 26 -5.73 -7.20 -9.59
N ALA A 27 -4.58 -7.82 -9.41
CA ALA A 27 -3.29 -7.24 -9.80
C ALA A 27 -3.17 -6.96 -11.32
N ALA A 28 -3.87 -7.71 -12.15
CA ALA A 28 -3.91 -7.53 -13.61
C ALA A 28 -5.10 -6.65 -14.08
N GLY A 29 -5.93 -6.17 -13.15
CA GLY A 29 -7.14 -5.40 -13.47
C GLY A 29 -6.87 -3.92 -13.75
N THR A 30 -7.96 -3.20 -14.05
CA THR A 30 -7.91 -1.74 -14.19
C THR A 30 -7.82 -1.10 -12.81
N TYR A 31 -6.82 -0.26 -12.63
CA TYR A 31 -6.61 0.47 -11.38
C TYR A 31 -7.39 1.78 -11.36
N VAL A 32 -8.02 2.06 -10.24
CA VAL A 32 -8.77 3.28 -9.96
C VAL A 32 -8.04 4.08 -8.89
N ASN A 33 -7.88 5.39 -9.11
CA ASN A 33 -7.24 6.29 -8.16
C ASN A 33 -8.10 6.42 -6.90
N LEU A 34 -7.46 6.37 -5.71
CA LEU A 34 -8.13 6.50 -4.42
C LEU A 34 -8.44 7.95 -4.02
N GLY A 35 -7.95 8.92 -4.77
CA GLY A 35 -8.03 10.34 -4.44
C GLY A 35 -6.67 10.93 -4.03
N ALA A 36 -6.70 12.15 -3.51
CA ALA A 36 -5.50 12.81 -2.99
C ALA A 36 -5.14 12.23 -1.62
N GLY A 37 -3.88 11.88 -1.44
CA GLY A 37 -3.41 11.31 -0.17
C GLY A 37 -1.90 11.21 -0.08
N ILE A 38 -1.45 10.76 1.06
CA ILE A 38 -0.03 10.57 1.38
C ILE A 38 0.18 9.12 1.81
N VAL A 39 1.19 8.46 1.26
CA VAL A 39 1.67 7.17 1.77
C VAL A 39 2.69 7.45 2.86
N ASN A 40 2.40 7.02 4.08
CA ASN A 40 3.24 7.24 5.24
C ASN A 40 4.37 6.20 5.30
N SER A 41 4.03 4.93 5.09
CA SER A 41 5.01 3.84 5.12
C SER A 41 4.61 2.66 4.26
N PHE A 42 5.61 1.92 3.81
CA PHE A 42 5.51 0.53 3.37
C PHE A 42 6.50 -0.29 4.16
N THR A 43 6.04 -1.34 4.81
CA THR A 43 6.86 -2.22 5.64
C THR A 43 6.68 -3.66 5.19
N HIS A 44 7.77 -4.36 4.91
CA HIS A 44 7.81 -5.80 4.69
C HIS A 44 8.51 -6.44 5.88
N THR A 45 7.86 -7.41 6.50
CA THR A 45 8.36 -8.09 7.70
C THR A 45 8.34 -9.60 7.48
N PRO A 46 9.50 -10.21 7.19
CA PRO A 46 9.65 -11.65 7.21
C PRO A 46 9.84 -12.13 8.65
N GLU A 47 9.26 -13.26 8.98
CA GLU A 47 9.52 -14.01 10.21
C GLU A 47 10.37 -15.25 9.88
N PHE A 48 11.47 -15.41 10.61
CA PHE A 48 12.41 -16.51 10.40
C PHE A 48 12.20 -17.62 11.41
N TYR A 49 12.56 -18.84 11.03
CA TYR A 49 12.68 -19.96 11.94
C TYR A 49 14.03 -20.65 11.75
N ASP A 50 14.57 -21.16 12.85
CA ASP A 50 15.77 -21.98 12.87
C ASP A 50 15.37 -23.44 13.11
N ALA A 51 15.69 -24.32 12.16
CA ALA A 51 15.53 -25.76 12.33
C ALA A 51 16.89 -26.40 12.62
N GLN A 52 17.05 -26.96 13.83
CA GLN A 52 18.20 -27.77 14.18
C GLN A 52 17.87 -29.25 14.03
N ALA A 53 18.57 -29.93 13.13
CA ALA A 53 18.59 -31.38 13.13
C ALA A 53 19.70 -31.85 14.08
N GLY A 54 19.40 -32.79 14.97
CA GLY A 54 20.31 -33.18 16.07
C GLY A 54 21.68 -33.71 15.66
N ASN A 55 21.97 -33.89 14.38
CA ASN A 55 23.23 -34.30 13.80
C ASN A 55 23.80 -33.34 12.74
N ALA A 56 23.15 -32.16 12.58
CA ALA A 56 23.65 -31.12 11.68
C ALA A 56 24.43 -30.07 12.49
N PRO A 57 25.65 -29.69 12.08
CA PRO A 57 26.47 -28.73 12.81
C PRO A 57 25.91 -27.31 12.73
N ASP A 58 25.18 -26.96 11.66
CA ASP A 58 24.63 -25.64 11.45
C ASP A 58 23.10 -25.68 11.40
N PRO A 59 22.39 -24.71 12.01
CA PRO A 59 20.96 -24.61 11.90
C PRO A 59 20.57 -24.26 10.45
N ILE A 60 19.43 -24.80 9.99
CA ILE A 60 18.82 -24.39 8.73
C ILE A 60 17.86 -23.26 9.04
N GLU A 61 18.20 -22.07 8.57
CA GLU A 61 17.36 -20.90 8.67
C GLU A 61 16.34 -20.87 7.50
N GLY A 62 15.11 -20.58 7.79
CA GLY A 62 14.04 -20.44 6.79
C GLY A 62 13.05 -19.37 7.14
N VAL A 63 12.23 -18.96 6.18
CA VAL A 63 11.15 -17.99 6.39
C VAL A 63 9.90 -18.75 6.80
N ALA A 64 9.35 -18.42 7.98
CA ALA A 64 8.12 -19.01 8.52
C ALA A 64 6.87 -18.34 7.96
N SER A 65 6.90 -17.00 7.94
CA SER A 65 5.82 -16.17 7.39
C SER A 65 6.35 -14.83 6.88
N GLU A 66 5.57 -14.18 6.03
CA GLU A 66 5.87 -12.85 5.53
C GLU A 66 4.61 -11.99 5.56
N THR A 67 4.77 -10.76 5.99
CA THR A 67 3.71 -9.75 5.93
C THR A 67 4.21 -8.48 5.25
N ALA A 68 3.30 -7.78 4.58
CA ALA A 68 3.60 -6.45 4.05
C ALA A 68 2.44 -5.51 4.39
N THR A 69 2.77 -4.32 4.87
CA THR A 69 1.80 -3.33 5.35
C THR A 69 2.04 -2.00 4.67
N ILE A 70 0.97 -1.33 4.27
CA ILE A 70 0.97 0.05 3.76
C ILE A 70 0.14 0.90 4.70
N GLU A 71 0.72 2.00 5.17
CA GLU A 71 0.03 3.03 5.92
C GLU A 71 -0.12 4.27 5.05
N PHE A 72 -1.30 4.84 5.01
CA PHE A 72 -1.61 6.01 4.19
C PHE A 72 -2.66 6.91 4.85
N GLU A 73 -2.77 8.13 4.35
CA GLU A 73 -3.80 9.10 4.72
C GLU A 73 -4.41 9.67 3.46
N LEU A 74 -5.74 9.70 3.38
CA LEU A 74 -6.48 10.34 2.31
C LEU A 74 -7.06 11.66 2.81
N ILE A 75 -6.97 12.70 1.99
CA ILE A 75 -7.55 14.02 2.24
C ILE A 75 -8.74 14.29 1.32
N GLU A 76 -8.90 13.48 0.30
CA GLU A 76 -9.99 13.51 -0.66
C GLU A 76 -10.48 12.09 -0.90
N TYR A 77 -11.77 11.88 -1.06
CA TYR A 77 -12.34 10.59 -1.38
C TYR A 77 -13.51 10.66 -2.34
N ASP A 78 -13.62 9.66 -3.17
CA ASP A 78 -14.83 9.29 -3.88
C ASP A 78 -15.51 8.15 -3.12
N GLY A 79 -16.83 8.23 -2.91
CA GLY A 79 -17.56 7.23 -2.14
C GLY A 79 -17.49 5.82 -2.72
N SER A 80 -17.46 5.69 -4.05
CA SER A 80 -17.32 4.40 -4.72
C SER A 80 -15.93 3.79 -4.48
N VAL A 81 -14.91 4.62 -4.49
CA VAL A 81 -13.53 4.23 -4.23
C VAL A 81 -13.35 3.85 -2.77
N LEU A 82 -13.94 4.64 -1.86
CA LEU A 82 -13.88 4.35 -0.42
C LEU A 82 -14.52 3.00 -0.09
N SER A 83 -15.70 2.70 -0.64
CA SER A 83 -16.31 1.38 -0.50
C SER A 83 -15.43 0.26 -1.07
N ALA A 84 -14.78 0.50 -2.21
CA ALA A 84 -13.85 -0.45 -2.79
C ALA A 84 -12.64 -0.74 -1.89
N ILE A 85 -12.05 0.29 -1.26
CA ILE A 85 -10.92 0.12 -0.32
C ILE A 85 -11.33 -0.71 0.89
N GLN A 86 -12.57 -0.57 1.37
CA GLN A 86 -13.10 -1.34 2.50
C GLN A 86 -13.30 -2.83 2.19
N CYS A 87 -12.91 -3.29 0.99
CA CYS A 87 -12.84 -4.70 0.65
C CYS A 87 -14.18 -5.46 0.83
N GLY A 88 -15.30 -4.81 0.55
CA GLY A 88 -16.63 -5.37 0.67
C GLY A 88 -17.27 -5.27 2.06
N ILE A 89 -16.59 -4.64 3.03
CA ILE A 89 -17.17 -4.39 4.37
C ILE A 89 -18.26 -3.29 4.30
N THR A 90 -18.14 -2.37 3.36
CA THR A 90 -19.10 -1.29 3.11
C THR A 90 -19.73 -1.41 1.74
N GLU A 91 -20.95 -0.94 1.61
CA GLU A 91 -21.67 -0.83 0.34
C GLU A 91 -21.81 0.64 -0.06
N TYR A 92 -21.70 0.91 -1.35
CA TYR A 92 -21.87 2.23 -1.92
C TYR A 92 -23.08 2.27 -2.85
N SER A 93 -23.90 3.27 -2.65
CA SER A 93 -24.97 3.61 -3.58
C SER A 93 -24.97 5.10 -3.88
N ALA A 94 -25.23 5.48 -5.13
CA ALA A 94 -25.33 6.86 -5.54
C ALA A 94 -26.52 7.10 -6.45
N THR A 95 -27.13 8.27 -6.27
CA THR A 95 -28.06 8.89 -7.21
C THR A 95 -27.46 10.21 -7.69
N THR A 96 -28.12 10.91 -8.60
CA THR A 96 -27.65 12.22 -9.10
C THR A 96 -27.47 13.27 -7.98
N ALA A 97 -28.18 13.12 -6.86
CA ALA A 97 -28.19 14.11 -5.77
C ALA A 97 -27.65 13.60 -4.45
N LEU A 98 -27.42 12.28 -4.30
CA LEU A 98 -27.04 11.66 -3.04
C LEU A 98 -26.09 10.49 -3.27
N SER A 99 -24.98 10.48 -2.55
CA SER A 99 -24.13 9.31 -2.41
C SER A 99 -24.14 8.82 -0.97
N THR A 100 -24.26 7.51 -0.79
CA THR A 100 -24.38 6.89 0.53
C THR A 100 -23.40 5.72 0.64
N ILE A 101 -22.70 5.65 1.77
CA ILE A 101 -21.89 4.50 2.17
C ILE A 101 -22.56 3.90 3.40
N THR A 102 -22.85 2.62 3.35
CA THR A 102 -23.42 1.86 4.46
C THR A 102 -22.46 0.73 4.87
N ALA A 103 -22.44 0.40 6.14
CA ALA A 103 -21.61 -0.67 6.69
C ALA A 103 -22.40 -1.51 7.69
N GLY A 104 -22.08 -2.79 7.79
CA GLY A 104 -22.63 -3.72 8.76
C GLY A 104 -23.25 -4.96 8.13
N GLY A 105 -23.13 -6.08 8.83
CA GLY A 105 -23.71 -7.37 8.41
C GLY A 105 -22.90 -8.17 7.38
N ASN A 106 -21.94 -7.57 6.71
CA ASN A 106 -21.08 -8.30 5.76
C ASN A 106 -20.07 -9.16 6.52
N GLN A 107 -20.02 -10.44 6.19
CA GLN A 107 -19.13 -11.42 6.82
C GLN A 107 -17.93 -11.77 5.92
N GLU A 108 -17.96 -11.37 4.68
CA GLU A 108 -16.96 -11.74 3.69
C GLU A 108 -16.13 -10.50 3.28
N VAL A 109 -14.82 -10.64 3.37
CA VAL A 109 -13.88 -9.60 2.94
C VAL A 109 -13.32 -10.01 1.60
N THR A 110 -13.50 -9.16 0.59
CA THR A 110 -12.97 -9.37 -0.76
C THR A 110 -11.62 -8.66 -0.89
N PRO A 111 -10.49 -9.39 -0.87
CA PRO A 111 -9.18 -8.76 -1.04
C PRO A 111 -9.05 -8.05 -2.38
N ARG A 112 -8.25 -6.98 -2.42
CA ARG A 112 -8.00 -6.18 -3.61
C ARG A 112 -6.51 -6.00 -3.85
N ALA A 113 -6.14 -5.67 -5.08
CA ALA A 113 -4.78 -5.23 -5.40
C ALA A 113 -4.65 -3.72 -5.16
N PHE A 114 -3.46 -3.30 -4.71
CA PHE A 114 -3.11 -1.91 -4.51
C PHE A 114 -1.83 -1.58 -5.26
N ARG A 115 -1.79 -0.38 -5.82
CA ARG A 115 -0.63 0.14 -6.54
C ARG A 115 -0.28 1.53 -6.04
N ILE A 116 0.96 1.72 -5.68
CA ILE A 116 1.52 3.00 -5.29
C ILE A 116 2.53 3.40 -6.35
N THR A 117 2.30 4.53 -6.98
CA THR A 117 3.15 5.05 -8.05
C THR A 117 3.76 6.36 -7.61
N ASN A 118 5.10 6.41 -7.61
CA ASN A 118 5.88 7.62 -7.45
C ASN A 118 6.54 7.96 -8.77
N THR A 119 6.21 9.12 -9.32
CA THR A 119 6.80 9.62 -10.56
C THR A 119 7.63 10.85 -10.27
N ARG A 120 8.86 10.88 -10.77
CA ARG A 120 9.80 11.96 -10.56
C ARG A 120 10.56 12.30 -11.83
N THR A 121 10.64 13.59 -12.16
CA THR A 121 11.46 14.09 -13.27
C THR A 121 12.64 14.90 -12.75
N ILE A 122 13.84 14.55 -13.14
CA ILE A 122 15.08 15.25 -12.80
C ILE A 122 15.90 15.43 -14.07
N SER A 123 16.23 16.68 -14.38
CA SER A 123 17.09 17.01 -15.55
C SER A 123 16.67 16.29 -16.82
N SER A 124 15.37 16.32 -17.14
CA SER A 124 14.74 15.69 -18.31
C SER A 124 14.64 14.15 -18.26
N THR A 125 15.03 13.51 -17.16
CA THR A 125 14.86 12.08 -16.98
C THR A 125 13.70 11.83 -16.02
N THR A 126 12.69 11.13 -16.47
CA THR A 126 11.55 10.70 -15.65
C THR A 126 11.83 9.31 -15.11
N VAL A 127 11.69 9.15 -13.81
CA VAL A 127 11.80 7.87 -13.12
C VAL A 127 10.47 7.58 -12.45
N GLU A 128 9.95 6.41 -12.73
CA GLU A 128 8.74 5.89 -12.12
C GLU A 128 9.08 4.72 -11.21
N THR A 129 8.61 4.77 -9.97
CA THR A 129 8.72 3.68 -9.00
C THR A 129 7.31 3.22 -8.66
N ILE A 130 7.04 1.94 -8.92
CA ILE A 130 5.73 1.33 -8.73
C ILE A 130 5.86 0.21 -7.70
N LEU A 131 5.14 0.33 -6.60
CA LEU A 131 4.90 -0.74 -5.65
C LEU A 131 3.51 -1.32 -5.93
N THR A 132 3.45 -2.59 -6.29
CA THR A 132 2.19 -3.32 -6.49
C THR A 132 2.05 -4.39 -5.42
N VAL A 133 1.01 -4.30 -4.60
CA VAL A 133 0.58 -5.36 -3.67
C VAL A 133 -0.54 -6.13 -4.34
N TYR A 134 -0.34 -7.43 -4.53
CA TYR A 134 -1.19 -8.23 -5.40
C TYR A 134 -2.54 -8.56 -4.79
N LYS A 135 -2.57 -8.81 -3.49
CA LYS A 135 -3.76 -9.17 -2.74
C LYS A 135 -3.66 -8.59 -1.33
N ALA A 136 -4.58 -7.74 -0.95
CA ALA A 136 -4.55 -7.10 0.34
C ALA A 136 -5.95 -6.79 0.87
N THR A 137 -6.03 -6.59 2.16
CA THR A 137 -7.26 -6.18 2.84
C THR A 137 -6.98 -4.95 3.70
N MET A 138 -7.95 -4.07 3.81
CA MET A 138 -7.89 -2.96 4.75
C MET A 138 -8.13 -3.50 6.16
N GLN A 139 -7.24 -3.16 7.09
CA GLN A 139 -7.32 -3.61 8.50
C GLN A 139 -7.95 -2.55 9.40
N THR A 140 -7.93 -1.30 8.99
CA THR A 140 -8.62 -0.21 9.68
C THR A 140 -10.05 -0.08 9.15
N GLY A 141 -11.01 0.10 10.05
CA GLY A 141 -12.35 0.51 9.68
C GLY A 141 -12.36 1.93 9.08
N LEU A 142 -13.53 2.39 8.65
CA LEU A 142 -13.69 3.76 8.20
C LEU A 142 -13.53 4.71 9.38
N THR A 143 -12.48 5.53 9.33
CA THR A 143 -12.22 6.61 10.30
C THR A 143 -12.08 7.91 9.53
N ILE A 144 -12.84 8.93 9.91
CA ILE A 144 -12.73 10.28 9.37
C ILE A 144 -12.43 11.22 10.54
N ASN A 145 -11.25 11.81 10.52
CA ASN A 145 -10.84 12.78 11.52
C ASN A 145 -11.27 14.17 11.06
N PHE A 146 -12.39 14.66 11.58
CA PHE A 146 -12.84 16.02 11.32
C PHE A 146 -12.01 17.00 12.15
N LYS A 147 -11.54 18.05 11.51
CA LYS A 147 -10.83 19.15 12.14
C LYS A 147 -11.69 20.41 12.19
N SER A 148 -11.40 21.29 13.14
CA SER A 148 -12.07 22.60 13.25
C SER A 148 -11.50 23.56 12.22
N ASP A 149 -12.34 24.49 11.73
CA ASP A 149 -11.91 25.59 10.85
C ASP A 149 -10.85 26.51 11.51
N ASN A 150 -10.71 26.43 12.84
CA ASN A 150 -9.71 27.17 13.60
C ASN A 150 -8.38 26.42 13.75
N ASP A 151 -8.27 25.18 13.30
CA ASP A 151 -7.02 24.44 13.31
C ASP A 151 -6.04 25.01 12.28
N ALA A 152 -4.76 24.88 12.55
CA ALA A 152 -3.70 25.32 11.63
C ALA A 152 -3.75 24.60 10.27
N ASP A 153 -4.36 23.40 10.23
CA ASP A 153 -4.60 22.60 9.04
C ASP A 153 -6.02 21.99 9.14
N PRO A 154 -7.05 22.69 8.61
CA PRO A 154 -8.44 22.31 8.79
C PRO A 154 -8.91 21.15 7.88
N ILE A 155 -8.01 20.50 7.17
CA ILE A 155 -8.34 19.42 6.24
C ILE A 155 -8.68 18.14 7.02
N ALA A 156 -9.83 17.53 6.75
CA ALA A 156 -10.17 16.23 7.30
C ALA A 156 -9.25 15.15 6.72
N ILE A 157 -8.80 14.23 7.57
CA ILE A 157 -7.87 13.17 7.23
C ILE A 157 -8.54 11.82 7.48
N MET A 158 -8.37 10.91 6.53
CA MET A 158 -8.82 9.53 6.63
C MET A 158 -7.61 8.59 6.62
N PRO A 159 -7.15 8.15 7.80
CA PRO A 159 -6.06 7.18 7.88
C PRO A 159 -6.52 5.79 7.46
N GLY A 160 -5.62 5.04 6.84
CA GLY A 160 -5.85 3.67 6.44
C GLY A 160 -4.60 2.80 6.54
N THR A 161 -4.82 1.54 6.88
CA THR A 161 -3.79 0.51 6.91
C THR A 161 -4.22 -0.67 6.05
N ILE A 162 -3.43 -0.99 5.06
CA ILE A 162 -3.62 -2.12 4.15
C ILE A 162 -2.59 -3.18 4.50
N VAL A 163 -3.04 -4.42 4.68
CA VAL A 163 -2.17 -5.58 4.94
C VAL A 163 -2.26 -6.55 3.78
N ALA A 164 -1.10 -6.86 3.21
CA ALA A 164 -0.96 -7.82 2.14
C ALA A 164 -1.31 -9.23 2.61
N LYS A 165 -1.85 -10.01 1.68
CA LYS A 165 -2.10 -11.44 1.82
C LYS A 165 -1.38 -12.17 0.71
N VAL A 166 -0.92 -13.36 1.00
CA VAL A 166 -0.29 -14.23 0.01
C VAL A 166 -1.26 -14.53 -1.12
N ASP A 167 -0.84 -14.26 -2.34
CA ASP A 167 -1.55 -14.64 -3.57
C ASP A 167 -0.98 -15.95 -4.12
N THR A 168 -1.55 -17.06 -3.71
CA THR A 168 -1.12 -18.42 -4.08
C THR A 168 -1.28 -18.74 -5.57
N THR A 169 -1.89 -17.86 -6.36
CA THR A 169 -1.98 -18.02 -7.83
C THR A 169 -0.68 -17.60 -8.54
N ARG A 170 0.24 -16.97 -7.81
CA ARG A 170 1.54 -16.51 -8.30
C ARG A 170 2.66 -17.48 -7.89
N SER A 171 3.79 -17.36 -8.57
CA SER A 171 4.97 -18.18 -8.26
C SER A 171 5.54 -17.86 -6.89
N GLU A 172 6.17 -18.82 -6.25
CA GLU A 172 6.93 -18.60 -5.01
C GLU A 172 7.95 -17.47 -5.19
N GLY A 173 8.09 -16.64 -4.17
CA GLY A 173 8.93 -15.44 -4.19
C GLY A 173 8.28 -14.21 -4.87
N ASP A 174 7.10 -14.35 -5.46
CA ASP A 174 6.33 -13.27 -6.11
C ASP A 174 4.85 -13.33 -5.69
N GLN A 175 4.57 -13.51 -4.41
CA GLN A 175 3.21 -13.73 -3.92
C GLN A 175 2.62 -12.57 -3.09
N LEU A 176 3.45 -11.65 -2.60
CA LEU A 176 2.99 -10.54 -1.77
C LEU A 176 2.97 -9.22 -2.54
N PHE A 177 4.12 -8.83 -3.09
CA PHE A 177 4.27 -7.55 -3.78
C PHE A 177 5.40 -7.57 -4.80
N ALA A 178 5.38 -6.61 -5.72
CA ALA A 178 6.51 -6.25 -6.56
C ALA A 178 6.85 -4.76 -6.41
N LEU A 179 8.13 -4.46 -6.33
CA LEU A 179 8.65 -3.10 -6.43
C LEU A 179 9.40 -2.96 -7.75
N THR A 180 8.84 -2.20 -8.67
CA THR A 180 9.38 -1.98 -10.01
C THR A 180 9.84 -0.53 -10.15
N ARG A 181 10.96 -0.34 -10.82
CA ARG A 181 11.48 0.97 -11.15
C ARG A 181 11.81 1.05 -12.62
N THR A 182 11.29 2.07 -13.28
CA THR A 182 11.49 2.31 -14.71
C THR A 182 12.02 3.73 -14.93
N VAL A 183 12.96 3.87 -15.84
CA VAL A 183 13.40 5.17 -16.37
C VAL A 183 12.67 5.37 -17.69
N VAL A 184 11.89 6.44 -17.79
CA VAL A 184 11.01 6.76 -18.94
C VAL A 184 11.60 7.93 -19.73
#